data_c9b57e7039d110e5661396fe0c115664
#
_entry.id   c9b57e7039d110e5661396fe0c115664
#
_cell.length_a   1.000
_cell.length_b   1.000
_cell.length_c   1.000
_cell.angle_alpha   90.00
_cell.angle_beta   90.00
_cell.angle_gamma   90.00
#
_symmetry.space_group_name_H-M   'P 1'
#
loop_
_entity.id
_entity.type
_entity.pdbx_description
1 polymer ?
#
loop_
_entity_poly.entity_id
_entity_poly.type
_entity_poly.pdbx_seq_one_letter_code
_entity_poly.pdbx_strand_id
1 'polypeptide(L)'
;MSAKRILMITGDFTEDYEAMVPFQALMAVGHQVDAVCPDKKAGDSVATAIHDFEGDQTYTEKPGHRFALTATFADIDPANYDALVIPGGRAPEYLRLNAAVLAMVNHFFEHDKPVAAVCHGAQLLAAAGVLKGKQCSAYPACQPEVELAGGQFADIEVTDAVTDGNLVTAPAWPAHPAWLAQFMTLLNR
;
A
#
# COMPACT_ATOMS: atom_id res chain seq x y z
N MET A 1 7.95 16.56 -14.56
CA MET A 1 6.78 15.91 -13.93
C MET A 1 6.09 16.96 -13.06
N SER A 2 4.77 17.06 -13.09
CA SER A 2 4.04 17.89 -12.12
C SER A 2 4.02 17.18 -10.76
N ALA A 3 4.17 17.95 -9.68
CA ALA A 3 4.03 17.42 -8.33
C ALA A 3 2.62 16.82 -8.14
N LYS A 4 2.54 15.62 -7.57
CA LYS A 4 1.29 14.92 -7.25
C LYS A 4 1.09 14.90 -5.74
N ARG A 5 -0.16 14.88 -5.30
CA ARG A 5 -0.51 14.61 -3.90
C ARG A 5 -0.88 13.14 -3.75
N ILE A 6 -0.17 12.44 -2.92
CA ILE A 6 -0.30 10.99 -2.72
C ILE A 6 -0.76 10.73 -1.30
N LEU A 7 -1.83 9.96 -1.15
CA LEU A 7 -2.28 9.46 0.14
C LEU A 7 -1.57 8.13 0.45
N MET A 8 -1.04 7.97 1.66
CA MET A 8 -0.53 6.69 2.17
C MET A 8 -1.37 6.28 3.38
N ILE A 9 -2.06 5.16 3.30
CA ILE A 9 -2.82 4.60 4.42
C ILE A 9 -1.94 3.57 5.12
N THR A 10 -1.65 3.79 6.39
CA THR A 10 -0.79 2.94 7.21
C THR A 10 -1.37 2.74 8.60
N GLY A 11 -0.72 1.94 9.43
CA GLY A 11 -1.14 1.67 10.80
C GLY A 11 -0.02 1.01 11.62
N ASP A 12 -0.28 0.75 12.90
CA ASP A 12 0.68 0.05 13.73
C ASP A 12 0.99 -1.33 13.14
N PHE A 13 2.26 -1.72 13.18
CA PHE A 13 2.82 -2.95 12.59
C PHE A 13 2.75 -3.01 11.06
N THR A 14 2.68 -1.86 10.39
CA THR A 14 3.03 -1.80 8.96
C THR A 14 4.51 -2.20 8.79
N GLU A 15 4.84 -2.81 7.65
CA GLU A 15 6.23 -3.18 7.38
C GLU A 15 7.09 -1.93 7.22
N ASP A 16 8.25 -1.89 7.88
CA ASP A 16 9.10 -0.72 8.03
C ASP A 16 9.56 -0.14 6.69
N TYR A 17 10.15 -0.98 5.81
CA TYR A 17 10.58 -0.55 4.49
C TYR A 17 9.41 -0.17 3.58
N GLU A 18 8.27 -0.88 3.69
CA GLU A 18 7.11 -0.63 2.83
C GLU A 18 6.40 0.69 3.16
N ALA A 19 6.60 1.23 4.36
CA ALA A 19 6.20 2.58 4.71
C ALA A 19 7.29 3.61 4.35
N MET A 20 8.53 3.42 4.84
CA MET A 20 9.58 4.42 4.78
C MET A 20 10.12 4.65 3.37
N VAL A 21 10.35 3.56 2.60
CA VAL A 21 10.97 3.68 1.27
C VAL A 21 10.06 4.40 0.28
N PRO A 22 8.78 4.00 0.05
CA PRO A 22 7.92 4.73 -0.86
C PRO A 22 7.64 6.15 -0.38
N PHE A 23 7.47 6.40 0.92
CA PHE A 23 7.27 7.73 1.46
C PHE A 23 8.41 8.66 1.08
N GLN A 24 9.65 8.29 1.36
CA GLN A 24 10.83 9.11 1.08
C GLN A 24 11.15 9.19 -0.41
N ALA A 25 11.03 8.09 -1.15
CA ALA A 25 11.33 8.06 -2.59
C ALA A 25 10.39 8.96 -3.39
N LEU A 26 9.09 8.93 -3.09
CA LEU A 26 8.10 9.77 -3.76
C LEU A 26 8.32 11.26 -3.45
N MET A 27 8.68 11.59 -2.20
CA MET A 27 9.06 12.97 -1.83
C MET A 27 10.35 13.40 -2.51
N ALA A 28 11.35 12.52 -2.62
CA ALA A 28 12.63 12.82 -3.26
C ALA A 28 12.50 13.20 -4.75
N VAL A 29 11.46 12.68 -5.43
CA VAL A 29 11.15 13.03 -6.83
C VAL A 29 10.14 14.16 -6.97
N GLY A 30 9.80 14.84 -5.86
CA GLY A 30 9.02 16.09 -5.84
C GLY A 30 7.52 15.93 -5.63
N HIS A 31 7.02 14.76 -5.25
CA HIS A 31 5.61 14.57 -4.86
C HIS A 31 5.38 14.96 -3.39
N GLN A 32 4.13 15.24 -3.04
CA GLN A 32 3.67 15.40 -1.66
C GLN A 32 3.04 14.08 -1.21
N VAL A 33 3.43 13.57 -0.03
CA VAL A 33 2.88 12.34 0.53
C VAL A 33 2.28 12.63 1.90
N ASP A 34 0.98 12.42 2.04
CA ASP A 34 0.28 12.48 3.31
C ASP A 34 0.08 11.05 3.84
N ALA A 35 0.73 10.73 4.95
CA ALA A 35 0.61 9.44 5.63
C ALA A 35 -0.40 9.54 6.78
N VAL A 36 -1.38 8.64 6.79
CA VAL A 36 -2.49 8.65 7.75
C VAL A 36 -2.76 7.27 8.34
N CYS A 37 -3.34 7.27 9.53
CA CYS A 37 -3.82 6.07 10.22
C CYS A 37 -5.18 6.39 10.85
N PRO A 38 -6.21 5.52 10.76
CA PRO A 38 -7.47 5.68 11.48
C PRO A 38 -7.24 5.99 12.97
N ASP A 39 -8.09 6.86 13.51
CA ASP A 39 -8.07 7.31 14.92
C ASP A 39 -6.80 8.06 15.36
N LYS A 40 -5.92 8.42 14.42
CA LYS A 40 -4.69 9.19 14.67
C LYS A 40 -4.69 10.50 13.89
N LYS A 41 -3.87 11.44 14.34
CA LYS A 41 -3.75 12.78 13.77
C LYS A 41 -2.32 13.09 13.33
N ALA A 42 -2.15 14.16 12.59
CA ALA A 42 -0.84 14.70 12.22
C ALA A 42 0.07 14.87 13.45
N GLY A 43 1.30 14.40 13.36
CA GLY A 43 2.28 14.40 14.43
C GLY A 43 2.23 13.17 15.36
N ASP A 44 1.16 12.37 15.34
CA ASP A 44 1.17 11.06 15.97
C ASP A 44 2.10 10.12 15.20
N SER A 45 2.38 8.94 15.75
CA SER A 45 3.19 7.93 15.07
C SER A 45 2.53 6.56 15.12
N VAL A 46 2.91 5.71 14.17
CA VAL A 46 2.66 4.28 14.18
C VAL A 46 3.96 3.53 14.48
N ALA A 47 3.86 2.41 15.20
CA ALA A 47 4.97 1.49 15.35
C ALA A 47 5.08 0.66 14.06
N THR A 48 6.23 0.67 13.39
CA THR A 48 6.47 -0.23 12.27
C THR A 48 7.03 -1.58 12.75
N ALA A 49 6.99 -2.59 11.88
CA ALA A 49 7.56 -3.89 12.14
C ALA A 49 8.52 -4.26 11.00
N ILE A 50 9.64 -4.90 11.35
CA ILE A 50 10.61 -5.43 10.39
C ILE A 50 10.28 -6.89 10.16
N HIS A 51 9.95 -7.25 8.92
CA HIS A 51 9.65 -8.61 8.50
C HIS A 51 10.78 -9.16 7.63
N ASP A 52 11.52 -10.11 8.19
CA ASP A 52 12.65 -10.77 7.53
C ASP A 52 12.35 -12.23 7.23
N PHE A 53 12.97 -12.75 6.16
CA PHE A 53 12.89 -14.16 5.74
C PHE A 53 14.18 -14.85 6.19
N GLU A 54 14.18 -15.42 7.41
CA GLU A 54 15.36 -15.98 8.07
C GLU A 54 15.47 -17.52 7.91
N GLY A 55 14.65 -18.12 7.05
CA GLY A 55 14.67 -19.56 6.76
C GLY A 55 13.59 -20.38 7.47
N ASP A 56 12.77 -19.75 8.28
CA ASP A 56 11.58 -20.36 8.87
C ASP A 56 10.46 -20.52 7.82
N GLN A 57 9.39 -21.23 8.17
CA GLN A 57 8.25 -21.43 7.28
C GLN A 57 7.46 -20.14 6.97
N THR A 58 7.73 -19.08 7.73
CA THR A 58 7.13 -17.75 7.56
C THR A 58 8.16 -16.68 7.92
N TYR A 59 7.83 -15.42 7.73
CA TYR A 59 8.67 -14.30 8.11
C TYR A 59 8.73 -14.11 9.64
N THR A 60 9.83 -13.57 10.12
CA THR A 60 9.97 -13.08 11.50
C THR A 60 9.36 -11.68 11.62
N GLU A 61 9.06 -11.25 12.86
CA GLU A 61 8.64 -9.90 13.15
C GLU A 61 9.48 -9.31 14.28
N LYS A 62 10.14 -8.19 13.98
CA LYS A 62 10.94 -7.43 14.95
C LYS A 62 10.40 -5.99 15.03
N PRO A 63 10.54 -5.28 16.16
CA PRO A 63 10.19 -3.87 16.24
C PRO A 63 10.99 -3.04 15.23
N GLY A 64 10.30 -2.23 14.46
CA GLY A 64 10.87 -1.24 13.56
C GLY A 64 10.92 0.16 14.19
N HIS A 65 10.79 1.19 13.37
CA HIS A 65 10.82 2.59 13.79
C HIS A 65 9.46 3.09 14.27
N ARG A 66 9.45 4.31 14.77
CA ARG A 66 8.24 5.12 14.91
C ARG A 66 8.08 5.98 13.68
N PHE A 67 7.12 5.63 12.83
CA PHE A 67 6.82 6.38 11.60
C PHE A 67 5.82 7.49 11.90
N ALA A 68 6.23 8.76 11.69
CA ALA A 68 5.39 9.92 11.97
C ALA A 68 4.32 10.09 10.89
N LEU A 69 3.08 10.31 11.31
CA LEU A 69 1.96 10.65 10.43
C LEU A 69 2.00 12.13 10.07
N THR A 70 1.72 12.46 8.82
CA THR A 70 1.82 13.82 8.29
C THR A 70 0.46 14.51 8.18
N ALA A 71 -0.63 13.73 8.21
CA ALA A 71 -1.99 14.27 8.16
C ALA A 71 -2.92 13.56 9.17
N THR A 72 -4.04 14.20 9.47
CA THR A 72 -5.09 13.66 10.34
C THR A 72 -6.07 12.84 9.51
N PHE A 73 -6.28 11.57 9.86
CA PHE A 73 -7.14 10.67 9.08
C PHE A 73 -8.56 11.21 8.90
N ALA A 74 -9.14 11.76 9.97
CA ALA A 74 -10.51 12.28 9.94
C ALA A 74 -10.70 13.51 9.01
N ASP A 75 -9.62 14.19 8.66
CA ASP A 75 -9.64 15.39 7.81
C ASP A 75 -9.37 15.07 6.33
N ILE A 76 -9.17 13.78 5.99
CA ILE A 76 -8.87 13.38 4.62
C ILE A 76 -10.11 13.40 3.74
N ASP A 77 -10.04 14.21 2.69
CA ASP A 77 -10.91 14.09 1.52
C ASP A 77 -10.11 13.44 0.38
N PRO A 78 -10.41 12.17 0.00
CA PRO A 78 -9.66 11.47 -1.04
C PRO A 78 -9.78 12.13 -2.43
N ALA A 79 -10.76 13.02 -2.64
CA ALA A 79 -10.87 13.77 -3.88
C ALA A 79 -9.66 14.71 -4.10
N ASN A 80 -9.02 15.16 -3.03
CA ASN A 80 -7.87 16.06 -3.07
C ASN A 80 -6.53 15.35 -3.35
N TYR A 81 -6.54 14.04 -3.58
CA TYR A 81 -5.34 13.25 -3.84
C TYR A 81 -5.35 12.66 -5.24
N ASP A 82 -4.17 12.60 -5.85
CA ASP A 82 -3.96 12.07 -7.19
C ASP A 82 -3.76 10.55 -7.19
N ALA A 83 -3.26 9.98 -6.09
CA ALA A 83 -2.92 8.57 -6.02
C ALA A 83 -2.92 8.04 -4.57
N LEU A 84 -2.94 6.70 -4.42
CA LEU A 84 -2.94 5.98 -3.16
C LEU A 84 -1.77 5.00 -3.07
N VAL A 85 -1.11 4.94 -1.91
CA VAL A 85 -0.11 3.93 -1.54
C VAL A 85 -0.61 3.13 -0.33
N ILE A 86 -0.53 1.81 -0.44
CA ILE A 86 -0.96 0.86 0.59
C ILE A 86 0.22 -0.06 0.94
N PRO A 87 0.99 0.22 2.00
CA PRO A 87 1.99 -0.68 2.53
C PRO A 87 1.38 -1.97 3.11
N GLY A 88 2.23 -2.98 3.33
CA GLY A 88 1.83 -4.22 3.97
C GLY A 88 2.19 -4.30 5.46
N GLY A 89 2.82 -5.41 5.86
CA GLY A 89 2.94 -5.78 7.24
C GLY A 89 1.62 -6.29 7.81
N ARG A 90 1.42 -6.19 9.14
CA ARG A 90 0.16 -6.61 9.78
C ARG A 90 -0.94 -5.55 9.76
N ALA A 91 -0.61 -4.29 9.45
CA ALA A 91 -1.60 -3.21 9.47
C ALA A 91 -2.84 -3.50 8.58
N PRO A 92 -2.72 -4.04 7.36
CA PRO A 92 -3.87 -4.37 6.54
C PRO A 92 -4.87 -5.35 7.18
N GLU A 93 -4.42 -6.25 8.05
CA GLU A 93 -5.30 -7.23 8.71
C GLU A 93 -6.46 -6.59 9.47
N TYR A 94 -6.21 -5.47 10.13
CA TYR A 94 -7.26 -4.77 10.90
C TYR A 94 -7.77 -3.52 10.19
N LEU A 95 -6.96 -2.86 9.36
CA LEU A 95 -7.40 -1.70 8.58
C LEU A 95 -8.56 -2.05 7.64
N ARG A 96 -8.58 -3.28 7.10
CA ARG A 96 -9.66 -3.78 6.25
C ARG A 96 -11.02 -3.90 6.95
N LEU A 97 -11.06 -3.79 8.27
CA LEU A 97 -12.29 -3.77 9.04
C LEU A 97 -12.87 -2.36 9.19
N ASN A 98 -12.12 -1.33 8.80
CA ASN A 98 -12.54 0.06 8.90
C ASN A 98 -13.24 0.50 7.61
N ALA A 99 -14.55 0.80 7.71
CA ALA A 99 -15.37 1.19 6.57
C ALA A 99 -14.88 2.48 5.87
N ALA A 100 -14.31 3.44 6.63
CA ALA A 100 -13.78 4.67 6.03
C ALA A 100 -12.50 4.39 5.21
N VAL A 101 -11.65 3.47 5.66
CA VAL A 101 -10.49 3.02 4.86
C VAL A 101 -10.95 2.38 3.56
N LEU A 102 -11.92 1.47 3.61
CA LEU A 102 -12.44 0.81 2.41
C LEU A 102 -13.12 1.80 1.46
N ALA A 103 -13.84 2.79 1.99
CA ALA A 103 -14.43 3.85 1.18
C ALA A 103 -13.36 4.71 0.48
N MET A 104 -12.24 5.02 1.16
CA MET A 104 -11.11 5.71 0.53
C MET A 104 -10.50 4.86 -0.60
N VAL A 105 -10.24 3.57 -0.37
CA VAL A 105 -9.74 2.67 -1.43
C VAL A 105 -10.67 2.68 -2.63
N ASN A 106 -11.98 2.50 -2.43
CA ASN A 106 -12.98 2.50 -3.49
C ASN A 106 -12.97 3.80 -4.30
N HIS A 107 -12.83 4.95 -3.62
CA HIS A 107 -12.78 6.26 -4.30
C HIS A 107 -11.68 6.30 -5.38
N PHE A 108 -10.47 5.79 -5.09
CA PHE A 108 -9.38 5.81 -6.08
C PHE A 108 -9.66 4.91 -7.29
N PHE A 109 -10.33 3.77 -7.09
CA PHE A 109 -10.72 2.90 -8.19
C PHE A 109 -11.89 3.46 -9.01
N GLU A 110 -12.90 4.03 -8.36
CA GLU A 110 -14.06 4.66 -9.02
C GLU A 110 -13.66 5.86 -9.90
N HIS A 111 -12.55 6.54 -9.55
CA HIS A 111 -12.05 7.69 -10.30
C HIS A 111 -10.81 7.37 -11.17
N ASP A 112 -10.49 6.08 -11.35
CA ASP A 112 -9.34 5.59 -12.13
C ASP A 112 -8.01 6.24 -11.73
N LYS A 113 -7.87 6.58 -10.44
CA LYS A 113 -6.65 7.16 -9.88
C LYS A 113 -5.62 6.06 -9.62
N PRO A 114 -4.30 6.31 -9.83
CA PRO A 114 -3.24 5.34 -9.54
C PRO A 114 -3.26 4.83 -8.10
N VAL A 115 -3.17 3.51 -7.95
CA VAL A 115 -3.05 2.82 -6.67
C VAL A 115 -1.84 1.90 -6.68
N ALA A 116 -0.99 1.99 -5.67
CA ALA A 116 0.14 1.11 -5.46
C ALA A 116 -0.01 0.36 -4.15
N ALA A 117 -0.05 -0.98 -4.18
CA ALA A 117 -0.12 -1.82 -3.00
C ALA A 117 1.01 -2.86 -3.02
N VAL A 118 1.53 -3.21 -1.85
CA VAL A 118 2.60 -4.19 -1.70
C VAL A 118 2.30 -5.15 -0.57
N CYS A 119 2.79 -6.39 -0.69
CA CYS A 119 2.74 -7.40 0.37
C CYS A 119 1.29 -7.66 0.83
N HIS A 120 0.99 -7.51 2.10
CA HIS A 120 -0.35 -7.65 2.67
C HIS A 120 -1.30 -6.48 2.33
N GLY A 121 -0.82 -5.43 1.68
CA GLY A 121 -1.69 -4.35 1.19
C GLY A 121 -2.83 -4.84 0.28
N ALA A 122 -2.66 -5.97 -0.39
CA ALA A 122 -3.69 -6.64 -1.17
C ALA A 122 -4.94 -7.01 -0.35
N GLN A 123 -4.83 -7.17 0.96
CA GLN A 123 -5.96 -7.46 1.84
C GLN A 123 -6.97 -6.31 1.87
N LEU A 124 -6.51 -5.06 1.80
CA LEU A 124 -7.39 -3.89 1.68
C LEU A 124 -8.11 -3.88 0.33
N LEU A 125 -7.40 -4.22 -0.75
CA LEU A 125 -7.97 -4.29 -2.10
C LEU A 125 -9.04 -5.40 -2.19
N ALA A 126 -8.76 -6.56 -1.62
CA ALA A 126 -9.71 -7.68 -1.56
C ALA A 126 -10.97 -7.31 -0.77
N ALA A 127 -10.80 -6.73 0.43
CA ALA A 127 -11.90 -6.30 1.28
C ALA A 127 -12.74 -5.16 0.68
N ALA A 128 -12.11 -4.27 -0.09
CA ALA A 128 -12.80 -3.20 -0.82
C ALA A 128 -13.55 -3.71 -2.07
N GLY A 129 -13.32 -4.98 -2.48
CA GLY A 129 -14.00 -5.58 -3.62
C GLY A 129 -13.50 -5.09 -4.99
N VAL A 130 -12.31 -4.50 -5.06
CA VAL A 130 -11.78 -3.84 -6.27
C VAL A 130 -10.91 -4.76 -7.14
N LEU A 131 -10.68 -6.01 -6.72
CA LEU A 131 -9.80 -6.95 -7.44
C LEU A 131 -10.49 -7.75 -8.54
N LYS A 132 -11.81 -7.71 -8.65
CA LYS A 132 -12.52 -8.52 -9.64
C LYS A 132 -12.01 -8.31 -11.06
N GLY A 133 -11.47 -9.39 -11.67
CA GLY A 133 -10.93 -9.38 -13.02
C GLY A 133 -9.58 -8.71 -13.18
N LYS A 134 -8.92 -8.28 -12.10
CA LYS A 134 -7.60 -7.65 -12.12
C LYS A 134 -6.49 -8.65 -11.79
N GLN A 135 -5.34 -8.46 -12.40
CA GLN A 135 -4.11 -9.11 -11.95
C GLN A 135 -3.59 -8.41 -10.69
N CYS A 136 -3.21 -9.19 -9.69
CA CYS A 136 -2.69 -8.68 -8.43
C CYS A 136 -1.60 -9.60 -7.90
N SER A 137 -0.39 -9.08 -7.73
CA SER A 137 0.64 -9.73 -6.93
C SER A 137 0.55 -9.28 -5.48
N ALA A 138 0.95 -10.13 -4.57
CA ALA A 138 0.93 -9.87 -3.14
C ALA A 138 1.93 -10.80 -2.42
N TYR A 139 2.07 -10.63 -1.11
CA TYR A 139 2.72 -11.66 -0.30
C TYR A 139 2.02 -13.02 -0.58
N PRO A 140 2.78 -14.11 -0.81
CA PRO A 140 2.20 -15.37 -1.31
C PRO A 140 1.03 -15.91 -0.47
N ALA A 141 1.06 -15.71 0.86
CA ALA A 141 -0.05 -16.15 1.72
C ALA A 141 -1.36 -15.37 1.49
N CYS A 142 -1.33 -14.24 0.78
CA CYS A 142 -2.53 -13.49 0.39
C CYS A 142 -3.17 -14.01 -0.93
N GLN A 143 -2.56 -15.00 -1.61
CA GLN A 143 -3.13 -15.55 -2.83
C GLN A 143 -4.60 -15.98 -2.67
N PRO A 144 -5.00 -16.75 -1.63
CA PRO A 144 -6.39 -17.14 -1.48
C PRO A 144 -7.35 -15.95 -1.35
N GLU A 145 -6.93 -14.87 -0.72
CA GLU A 145 -7.74 -13.65 -0.55
C GLU A 145 -7.93 -12.93 -1.87
N VAL A 146 -6.87 -12.83 -2.69
CA VAL A 146 -6.93 -12.24 -4.04
C VAL A 146 -7.90 -13.02 -4.93
N GLU A 147 -7.79 -14.35 -4.94
CA GLU A 147 -8.62 -15.25 -5.77
C GLU A 147 -10.10 -15.23 -5.31
N LEU A 148 -10.35 -15.29 -4.01
CA LEU A 148 -11.70 -15.19 -3.44
C LEU A 148 -12.37 -13.84 -3.75
N ALA A 149 -11.59 -12.76 -3.85
CA ALA A 149 -12.08 -11.46 -4.28
C ALA A 149 -12.30 -11.35 -5.80
N GLY A 150 -12.07 -12.44 -6.55
CA GLY A 150 -12.24 -12.50 -8.02
C GLY A 150 -11.08 -11.94 -8.81
N GLY A 151 -9.94 -11.70 -8.17
CA GLY A 151 -8.68 -11.33 -8.82
C GLY A 151 -7.93 -12.54 -9.39
N GLN A 152 -6.94 -12.26 -10.23
CA GLN A 152 -6.00 -13.24 -10.75
C GLN A 152 -4.66 -13.04 -10.03
N PHE A 153 -4.27 -14.00 -9.19
CA PHE A 153 -2.99 -13.90 -8.51
C PHE A 153 -1.84 -13.99 -9.51
N ALA A 154 -0.98 -12.99 -9.51
CA ALA A 154 0.23 -12.95 -10.33
C ALA A 154 1.40 -13.48 -9.50
N ASP A 155 1.76 -14.74 -9.72
CA ASP A 155 2.96 -15.36 -9.14
C ASP A 155 4.19 -14.90 -9.94
N ILE A 156 4.91 -13.95 -9.40
CA ILE A 156 6.07 -13.30 -10.01
C ILE A 156 7.27 -13.35 -9.07
N GLU A 157 8.46 -13.09 -9.60
CA GLU A 157 9.67 -13.00 -8.77
C GLU A 157 9.51 -11.95 -7.66
N VAL A 158 10.11 -12.21 -6.50
CA VAL A 158 9.99 -11.35 -5.31
C VAL A 158 10.48 -9.91 -5.54
N THR A 159 11.28 -9.68 -6.58
CA THR A 159 11.81 -8.37 -6.99
C THR A 159 10.99 -7.68 -8.08
N ASP A 160 9.96 -8.34 -8.60
CA ASP A 160 9.14 -7.83 -9.69
C ASP A 160 7.85 -7.17 -9.19
N ALA A 161 7.19 -6.47 -10.09
CA ALA A 161 5.88 -5.86 -9.87
C ALA A 161 4.98 -6.02 -11.09
N VAL A 162 3.68 -6.01 -10.89
CA VAL A 162 2.69 -6.09 -11.97
C VAL A 162 1.80 -4.86 -11.97
N THR A 163 1.51 -4.34 -13.17
CA THR A 163 0.57 -3.25 -13.40
C THR A 163 -0.65 -3.76 -14.17
N ASP A 164 -1.84 -3.51 -13.64
CA ASP A 164 -3.12 -3.75 -14.31
C ASP A 164 -4.01 -2.50 -14.23
N GLY A 165 -4.13 -1.80 -15.36
CA GLY A 165 -4.86 -0.54 -15.42
C GLY A 165 -4.23 0.54 -14.55
N ASN A 166 -4.97 0.98 -13.53
CA ASN A 166 -4.53 1.97 -12.55
C ASN A 166 -3.87 1.36 -11.30
N LEU A 167 -3.75 0.04 -11.21
CA LEU A 167 -3.22 -0.69 -10.06
C LEU A 167 -1.81 -1.21 -10.32
N VAL A 168 -0.88 -0.94 -9.40
CA VAL A 168 0.45 -1.57 -9.34
C VAL A 168 0.56 -2.37 -8.06
N THR A 169 0.95 -3.65 -8.16
CA THR A 169 1.12 -4.52 -6.99
C THR A 169 2.45 -5.27 -7.04
N ALA A 170 2.93 -5.67 -5.87
CA ALA A 170 4.20 -6.40 -5.72
C ALA A 170 4.16 -7.35 -4.50
N PRO A 171 5.03 -8.41 -4.51
CA PRO A 171 5.02 -9.41 -3.44
C PRO A 171 5.47 -8.89 -2.08
N ALA A 172 6.55 -8.11 -2.03
CA ALA A 172 7.16 -7.64 -0.78
C ALA A 172 8.18 -6.52 -1.05
N TRP A 173 8.79 -5.99 0.00
CA TRP A 173 9.76 -4.89 -0.07
C TRP A 173 10.95 -5.09 -1.02
N PRO A 174 11.45 -6.30 -1.37
CA PRO A 174 12.49 -6.43 -2.38
C PRO A 174 12.09 -5.93 -3.78
N ALA A 175 10.79 -5.87 -4.05
CA ALA A 175 10.23 -5.36 -5.30
C ALA A 175 10.17 -3.82 -5.39
N HIS A 176 10.49 -3.08 -4.34
CA HIS A 176 10.32 -1.62 -4.33
C HIS A 176 10.89 -0.90 -5.55
N PRO A 177 12.09 -1.25 -6.09
CA PRO A 177 12.59 -0.59 -7.29
C PRO A 177 11.65 -0.75 -8.50
N ALA A 178 11.18 -1.97 -8.78
CA ALA A 178 10.27 -2.24 -9.89
C ALA A 178 8.86 -1.65 -9.63
N TRP A 179 8.36 -1.84 -8.43
CA TRP A 179 7.05 -1.35 -7.99
C TRP A 179 6.94 0.18 -8.07
N LEU A 180 7.91 0.90 -7.51
CA LEU A 180 7.94 2.36 -7.56
C LEU A 180 8.15 2.89 -8.98
N ALA A 181 8.99 2.24 -9.80
CA ALA A 181 9.18 2.63 -11.20
C ALA A 181 7.88 2.53 -12.00
N GLN A 182 7.11 1.43 -11.82
CA GLN A 182 5.81 1.25 -12.46
C GLN A 182 4.79 2.25 -11.92
N PHE A 183 4.75 2.48 -10.61
CA PHE A 183 3.85 3.47 -10.02
C PHE A 183 4.14 4.89 -10.52
N MET A 184 5.39 5.31 -10.56
CA MET A 184 5.78 6.61 -11.12
C MET A 184 5.40 6.74 -12.60
N THR A 185 5.40 5.63 -13.35
CA THR A 185 4.90 5.62 -14.74
C THR A 185 3.40 5.93 -14.79
N LEU A 186 2.60 5.36 -13.89
CA LEU A 186 1.17 5.67 -13.79
C LEU A 186 0.92 7.13 -13.39
N LEU A 187 1.69 7.66 -12.44
CA LEU A 187 1.58 9.06 -11.98
C LEU A 187 1.84 10.09 -13.09
N ASN A 188 2.49 9.70 -14.17
CA ASN A 188 2.85 10.55 -15.29
C ASN A 188 1.88 10.45 -16.49
N ARG A 189 0.85 9.63 -16.38
CA ARG A 189 -0.23 9.57 -17.37
C ARG A 189 -1.22 10.71 -17.15
#